data_fe645a9c2e93beb071698901652eda85
#
_entry.id   fe645a9c2e93beb071698901652eda85
#
_cell.length_a   1.000
_cell.length_b   1.000
_cell.length_c   1.000
_cell.angle_alpha   90.00
_cell.angle_beta   90.00
_cell.angle_gamma   90.00
#
_symmetry.space_group_name_H-M   'P 1'
#
loop_
_entity.id
_entity.type
_entity.pdbx_description
1 polymer ?
#
loop_
_entity_poly.entity_id
_entity_poly.type
_entity_poly.pdbx_seq_one_letter_code
_entity_poly.pdbx_strand_id
1 'polypeptide(L)'
;MRTVGLSVPDVVREIITRNRSIHDCMAMDVINYTALAVKIHPEVEKQIGNPIHLNTIVVAIKRYADAFEKDENVISEPVLKDARLSMTDRIMGMQWTMKDILDQDIARMLGEAEKALTNSEFFRLGDSFRILADDSDVTRKIFQNFPKENAYSSGLAKIRIQVPEQNRADVVSYVTEILHRNGIDLVDALFSRDGIVLILKEDQAPIAYEKLRTEIPRAKENGV
;
A
#
# COMPACT_ATOMS: atom_id res chain seq x y z
N MET A 1 -11.10 27.95 29.79
CA MET A 1 -10.24 27.19 28.89
C MET A 1 -10.04 28.05 27.65
N ARG A 2 -8.86 28.64 27.41
CA ARG A 2 -8.59 29.42 26.21
C ARG A 2 -8.44 28.44 25.07
N THR A 3 -9.36 28.43 24.11
CA THR A 3 -9.16 27.82 22.81
C THR A 3 -7.97 28.50 22.16
N VAL A 4 -6.85 27.79 22.07
CA VAL A 4 -5.70 28.24 21.28
C VAL A 4 -6.20 28.26 19.82
N GLY A 5 -6.45 29.46 19.28
CA GLY A 5 -6.83 29.61 17.89
C GLY A 5 -5.73 29.06 17.00
N LEU A 6 -6.09 28.24 16.02
CA LEU A 6 -5.16 27.71 15.02
C LEU A 6 -4.44 28.88 14.34
N SER A 7 -3.11 28.86 14.28
CA SER A 7 -2.35 29.87 13.56
C SER A 7 -2.26 29.52 12.06
N VAL A 8 -2.13 30.54 11.20
CA VAL A 8 -1.96 30.32 9.75
C VAL A 8 -0.79 29.37 9.44
N PRO A 9 0.40 29.49 10.07
CA PRO A 9 1.48 28.54 9.86
C PRO A 9 1.14 27.10 10.22
N ASP A 10 0.37 26.87 11.31
CA ASP A 10 -0.01 25.53 11.73
C ASP A 10 -0.97 24.88 10.75
N VAL A 11 -1.98 25.65 10.27
CA VAL A 11 -2.94 25.19 9.26
C VAL A 11 -2.24 24.88 7.94
N VAL A 12 -1.35 25.75 7.49
CA VAL A 12 -0.57 25.55 6.27
C VAL A 12 0.28 24.27 6.38
N ARG A 13 0.96 24.08 7.51
CA ARG A 13 1.74 22.88 7.79
C ARG A 13 0.88 21.62 7.72
N GLU A 14 -0.28 21.63 8.37
CA GLU A 14 -1.20 20.49 8.37
C GLU A 14 -1.67 20.13 6.95
N ILE A 15 -2.07 21.14 6.16
CA ILE A 15 -2.52 20.92 4.77
C ILE A 15 -1.40 20.30 3.93
N ILE A 16 -0.19 20.80 4.04
CA ILE A 16 0.97 20.31 3.27
C ILE A 16 1.32 18.88 3.72
N THR A 17 1.45 18.65 5.03
CA THR A 17 1.83 17.33 5.57
C THR A 17 0.79 16.25 5.22
N ARG A 18 -0.50 16.60 5.19
CA ARG A 18 -1.57 15.69 4.81
C ARG A 18 -1.57 15.34 3.32
N ASN A 19 -0.99 16.19 2.49
CA ASN A 19 -0.92 15.97 1.05
C ASN A 19 0.49 15.59 0.62
N ARG A 20 0.73 14.28 0.54
CA ARG A 20 2.05 13.72 0.20
C ARG A 20 2.64 14.30 -1.09
N SER A 21 1.84 14.45 -2.15
CA SER A 21 2.33 14.98 -3.42
C SER A 21 2.84 16.43 -3.29
N ILE A 22 2.16 17.26 -2.48
CA ILE A 22 2.62 18.63 -2.20
C ILE A 22 3.90 18.59 -1.38
N HIS A 23 3.95 17.74 -0.37
CA HIS A 23 5.11 17.54 0.48
C HIS A 23 6.33 17.11 -0.35
N ASP A 24 6.19 16.11 -1.21
CA ASP A 24 7.27 15.62 -2.06
C ASP A 24 7.75 16.67 -3.08
N CYS A 25 6.84 17.42 -3.72
CA CYS A 25 7.18 18.53 -4.58
C CYS A 25 7.94 19.65 -3.85
N MET A 26 7.61 19.85 -2.56
CA MET A 26 8.30 20.83 -1.71
C MET A 26 9.70 20.35 -1.34
N ALA A 27 9.86 19.08 -0.97
CA ALA A 27 11.15 18.48 -0.68
C ALA A 27 12.09 18.47 -1.89
N MET A 28 11.54 18.37 -3.11
CA MET A 28 12.27 18.44 -4.38
C MET A 28 12.53 19.88 -4.87
N ASP A 29 12.07 20.90 -4.15
CA ASP A 29 12.14 22.33 -4.52
C ASP A 29 11.58 22.64 -5.92
N VAL A 30 10.54 21.91 -6.35
CA VAL A 30 9.90 22.08 -7.67
C VAL A 30 8.54 22.76 -7.58
N ILE A 31 8.17 23.31 -6.43
CA ILE A 31 6.84 23.88 -6.17
C ILE A 31 6.84 25.42 -6.31
N ASN A 32 5.81 25.95 -6.95
CA ASN A 32 5.56 27.39 -6.93
C ASN A 32 4.73 27.77 -5.68
N TYR A 33 5.37 28.43 -4.71
CA TYR A 33 4.73 28.79 -3.44
C TYR A 33 3.51 29.69 -3.60
N THR A 34 3.51 30.59 -4.58
CA THR A 34 2.35 31.46 -4.86
C THR A 34 1.19 30.65 -5.43
N ALA A 35 1.45 29.76 -6.37
CA ALA A 35 0.42 28.90 -6.94
C ALA A 35 -0.16 27.96 -5.88
N LEU A 36 0.69 27.39 -5.02
CA LEU A 36 0.25 26.58 -3.88
C LEU A 36 -0.61 27.40 -2.93
N ALA A 37 -0.18 28.64 -2.57
CA ALA A 37 -0.94 29.51 -1.69
C ALA A 37 -2.35 29.80 -2.24
N VAL A 38 -2.48 30.10 -3.53
CA VAL A 38 -3.79 30.29 -4.19
C VAL A 38 -4.65 29.04 -4.07
N LYS A 39 -4.06 27.87 -4.29
CA LYS A 39 -4.76 26.58 -4.23
C LYS A 39 -5.32 26.28 -2.84
N ILE A 40 -4.53 26.51 -1.78
CA ILE A 40 -4.92 26.17 -0.41
C ILE A 40 -5.66 27.30 0.32
N HIS A 41 -5.67 28.52 -0.22
CA HIS A 41 -6.27 29.70 0.40
C HIS A 41 -7.70 29.48 0.91
N PRO A 42 -8.64 28.90 0.13
CA PRO A 42 -10.01 28.69 0.61
C PRO A 42 -10.07 27.74 1.82
N GLU A 43 -9.19 26.74 1.87
CA GLU A 43 -9.12 25.79 2.97
C GLU A 43 -8.54 26.42 4.23
N VAL A 44 -7.50 27.26 4.08
CA VAL A 44 -6.89 28.01 5.20
C VAL A 44 -7.92 28.96 5.82
N GLU A 45 -8.64 29.74 5.01
CA GLU A 45 -9.70 30.66 5.51
C GLU A 45 -10.81 29.88 6.23
N LYS A 46 -11.22 28.73 5.67
CA LYS A 46 -12.24 27.89 6.29
C LYS A 46 -11.81 27.38 7.67
N GLN A 47 -10.55 26.99 7.83
CA GLN A 47 -10.04 26.46 9.10
C GLN A 47 -9.77 27.57 10.13
N ILE A 48 -9.30 28.74 9.69
CA ILE A 48 -9.04 29.89 10.56
C ILE A 48 -10.37 30.63 10.92
N GLY A 49 -11.36 30.57 10.03
CA GLY A 49 -12.65 31.24 10.24
C GLY A 49 -12.64 32.74 9.93
N ASN A 50 -11.57 33.29 9.36
CA ASN A 50 -11.43 34.70 9.00
C ASN A 50 -10.72 34.84 7.65
N PRO A 51 -10.96 35.93 6.89
CA PRO A 51 -10.23 36.24 5.66
C PRO A 51 -8.73 36.39 5.95
N ILE A 52 -7.89 35.78 5.12
CA ILE A 52 -6.45 35.79 5.24
C ILE A 52 -5.81 36.34 3.98
N HIS A 53 -4.89 37.27 4.11
CA HIS A 53 -4.13 37.77 2.97
C HIS A 53 -3.29 36.66 2.35
N LEU A 54 -3.34 36.53 1.01
CA LEU A 54 -2.60 35.51 0.26
C LEU A 54 -1.11 35.51 0.60
N ASN A 55 -0.49 36.69 0.74
CA ASN A 55 0.93 36.84 1.12
C ASN A 55 1.25 36.20 2.48
N THR A 56 0.32 36.21 3.42
CA THR A 56 0.54 35.55 4.73
C THR A 56 0.71 34.04 4.56
N ILE A 57 -0.09 33.45 3.66
CA ILE A 57 -0.02 32.04 3.32
C ILE A 57 1.31 31.74 2.58
N VAL A 58 1.68 32.57 1.58
CA VAL A 58 2.96 32.42 0.86
C VAL A 58 4.15 32.44 1.82
N VAL A 59 4.15 33.37 2.78
CA VAL A 59 5.23 33.46 3.78
C VAL A 59 5.24 32.23 4.70
N ALA A 60 4.05 31.72 5.09
CA ALA A 60 3.95 30.52 5.90
C ALA A 60 4.47 29.27 5.16
N ILE A 61 4.12 29.13 3.85
CA ILE A 61 4.62 28.05 2.99
C ILE A 61 6.15 28.14 2.89
N LYS A 62 6.68 29.33 2.61
CA LYS A 62 8.15 29.51 2.47
C LYS A 62 8.89 29.14 3.74
N ARG A 63 8.41 29.61 4.91
CA ARG A 63 9.03 29.24 6.20
C ARG A 63 8.98 27.74 6.49
N TYR A 64 7.94 27.08 6.02
CA TYR A 64 7.84 25.64 6.15
C TYR A 64 8.82 24.94 5.22
N ALA A 65 8.96 25.39 3.96
CA ALA A 65 9.96 24.90 3.01
C ALA A 65 11.40 25.10 3.54
N ASP A 66 11.73 26.29 4.05
CA ASP A 66 13.04 26.58 4.65
C ASP A 66 13.40 25.63 5.83
N ALA A 67 12.39 25.01 6.47
CA ALA A 67 12.61 24.00 7.50
C ALA A 67 12.98 22.63 6.92
N PHE A 68 12.58 22.32 5.69
CA PHE A 68 12.98 21.09 4.98
C PHE A 68 14.46 21.10 4.60
N GLU A 69 15.00 22.24 4.16
CA GLU A 69 16.40 22.37 3.75
C GLU A 69 17.38 22.00 4.86
N LYS A 70 16.94 21.99 6.12
CA LYS A 70 17.78 21.63 7.27
C LYS A 70 17.85 20.13 7.54
N ASP A 71 16.91 19.37 6.99
CA ASP A 71 16.84 17.90 7.17
C ASP A 71 17.43 17.13 5.95
N GLU A 72 17.96 17.83 4.93
CA GLU A 72 18.49 17.24 3.68
C GLU A 72 19.70 16.32 3.83
N ASN A 73 20.23 16.09 5.01
CA ASN A 73 21.28 15.11 5.23
C ASN A 73 20.80 13.66 5.37
N VAL A 74 19.50 13.42 5.27
CA VAL A 74 18.96 12.06 5.19
C VAL A 74 18.77 11.73 3.70
N ILE A 75 19.81 11.22 3.06
CA ILE A 75 19.65 10.44 1.82
C ILE A 75 18.78 9.24 2.23
N SER A 76 17.46 9.37 2.04
CA SER A 76 16.57 8.25 2.31
C SER A 76 16.94 7.13 1.35
N GLU A 77 17.40 6.01 1.91
CA GLU A 77 17.63 4.81 1.11
C GLU A 77 16.34 4.45 0.36
N PRO A 78 16.47 3.95 -0.88
CA PRO A 78 15.29 3.53 -1.63
C PRO A 78 14.45 2.55 -0.82
N VAL A 79 13.16 2.81 -0.72
CA VAL A 79 12.22 2.05 0.14
C VAL A 79 12.23 0.55 -0.17
N LEU A 80 12.41 0.18 -1.45
CA LEU A 80 12.51 -1.21 -1.90
C LEU A 80 13.96 -1.70 -2.06
N LYS A 81 14.94 -1.05 -1.39
CA LYS A 81 16.31 -1.55 -1.39
C LYS A 81 16.34 -2.98 -0.84
N ASP A 82 17.06 -3.84 -1.55
CA ASP A 82 17.22 -5.27 -1.24
C ASP A 82 15.92 -6.08 -1.20
N ALA A 83 14.81 -5.52 -1.72
CA ALA A 83 13.56 -6.25 -1.84
C ALA A 83 13.65 -7.37 -2.88
N ARG A 84 12.99 -8.49 -2.59
CA ARG A 84 12.84 -9.61 -3.52
C ARG A 84 11.39 -9.72 -3.95
N LEU A 85 11.17 -9.75 -5.26
CA LEU A 85 9.85 -9.96 -5.85
C LEU A 85 9.73 -11.36 -6.42
N SER A 86 8.57 -11.96 -6.19
CA SER A 86 8.14 -13.15 -6.93
C SER A 86 6.69 -12.98 -7.35
N MET A 87 6.33 -13.52 -8.52
CA MET A 87 4.96 -13.53 -9.02
C MET A 87 4.54 -14.96 -9.30
N THR A 88 3.32 -15.29 -8.93
CA THR A 88 2.66 -16.57 -9.21
C THR A 88 1.30 -16.25 -9.82
N ASP A 89 1.04 -16.75 -11.00
CA ASP A 89 -0.24 -16.65 -11.72
C ASP A 89 -1.15 -17.83 -11.39
N ARG A 90 -2.33 -17.88 -12.00
CA ARG A 90 -3.29 -18.98 -11.87
C ARG A 90 -3.62 -19.28 -10.39
N ILE A 91 -3.93 -18.25 -9.65
CA ILE A 91 -4.36 -18.36 -8.26
C ILE A 91 -5.89 -18.30 -8.21
N MET A 92 -6.46 -19.13 -7.36
CA MET A 92 -7.85 -19.05 -6.96
C MET A 92 -7.99 -18.65 -5.49
N GLY A 93 -9.01 -17.85 -5.21
CA GLY A 93 -9.39 -17.45 -3.85
C GLY A 93 -10.74 -18.04 -3.45
N MET A 94 -10.83 -18.56 -2.25
CA MET A 94 -12.05 -19.07 -1.66
C MET A 94 -12.25 -18.41 -0.29
N GLN A 95 -13.47 -18.02 0.00
CA GLN A 95 -13.80 -17.35 1.25
C GLN A 95 -15.06 -17.95 1.85
N TRP A 96 -15.05 -18.16 3.14
CA TRP A 96 -16.17 -18.59 3.95
C TRP A 96 -16.42 -17.63 5.10
N THR A 97 -17.70 -17.47 5.47
CA THR A 97 -18.06 -16.82 6.72
C THR A 97 -17.98 -17.84 7.84
N MET A 98 -17.42 -17.47 8.98
CA MET A 98 -17.28 -18.38 10.14
C MET A 98 -18.61 -18.93 10.67
N LYS A 99 -19.75 -18.30 10.29
CA LYS A 99 -21.09 -18.80 10.62
C LYS A 99 -21.53 -19.97 9.74
N ASP A 100 -20.96 -20.08 8.55
CA ASP A 100 -21.36 -21.01 7.51
C ASP A 100 -20.41 -22.22 7.40
N ILE A 101 -19.35 -22.21 8.18
CA ILE A 101 -18.35 -23.28 8.22
C ILE A 101 -18.10 -23.75 9.66
N LEU A 102 -18.07 -25.05 9.86
CA LEU A 102 -17.75 -25.64 11.15
C LEU A 102 -16.24 -25.71 11.38
N ASP A 103 -15.81 -25.58 12.64
CA ASP A 103 -14.37 -25.67 13.00
C ASP A 103 -13.72 -26.98 12.52
N GLN A 104 -14.46 -28.09 12.57
CA GLN A 104 -14.01 -29.40 12.04
C GLN A 104 -13.80 -29.40 10.53
N ASP A 105 -14.60 -28.62 9.78
CA ASP A 105 -14.42 -28.47 8.33
C ASP A 105 -13.19 -27.64 8.02
N ILE A 106 -12.91 -26.59 8.78
CA ILE A 106 -11.68 -25.80 8.65
C ILE A 106 -10.45 -26.68 8.91
N ALA A 107 -10.47 -27.46 9.99
CA ALA A 107 -9.36 -28.37 10.30
C ALA A 107 -9.14 -29.42 9.19
N ARG A 108 -10.22 -29.95 8.63
CA ARG A 108 -10.15 -30.89 7.50
C ARG A 108 -9.61 -30.22 6.25
N MET A 109 -10.08 -29.01 5.89
CA MET A 109 -9.61 -28.24 4.74
C MET A 109 -8.11 -27.97 4.84
N LEU A 110 -7.65 -27.50 6.01
CA LEU A 110 -6.23 -27.25 6.26
C LEU A 110 -5.40 -28.51 6.07
N GLY A 111 -5.85 -29.63 6.65
CA GLY A 111 -5.14 -30.91 6.54
C GLY A 111 -5.10 -31.50 5.12
N GLU A 112 -6.13 -31.31 4.32
CA GLU A 112 -6.17 -31.74 2.92
C GLU A 112 -5.32 -30.80 2.04
N ALA A 113 -5.39 -29.49 2.28
CA ALA A 113 -4.62 -28.51 1.55
C ALA A 113 -3.12 -28.64 1.83
N GLU A 114 -2.71 -28.85 3.06
CA GLU A 114 -1.30 -29.05 3.42
C GLU A 114 -0.67 -30.25 2.71
N LYS A 115 -1.44 -31.32 2.52
CA LYS A 115 -0.98 -32.53 1.85
C LYS A 115 -0.88 -32.42 0.32
N ALA A 116 -1.75 -31.62 -0.27
CA ALA A 116 -1.96 -31.62 -1.71
C ALA A 116 -1.51 -30.34 -2.43
N LEU A 117 -1.35 -29.22 -1.70
CA LEU A 117 -1.14 -27.91 -2.28
C LEU A 117 0.20 -27.32 -1.81
N THR A 118 1.06 -27.05 -2.77
CA THR A 118 2.43 -26.54 -2.51
C THR A 118 2.45 -25.03 -2.18
N ASN A 119 1.46 -24.26 -2.66
CA ASN A 119 1.41 -22.79 -2.59
C ASN A 119 0.13 -22.26 -1.97
N SER A 120 -0.44 -22.99 -0.99
CA SER A 120 -1.64 -22.52 -0.30
C SER A 120 -1.32 -21.52 0.81
N GLU A 121 -2.15 -20.50 0.92
CA GLU A 121 -2.10 -19.50 2.00
C GLU A 121 -3.47 -19.44 2.67
N PHE A 122 -3.45 -19.38 4.00
CA PHE A 122 -4.66 -19.42 4.84
C PHE A 122 -4.68 -18.19 5.73
N PHE A 123 -5.82 -17.52 5.81
CA PHE A 123 -5.98 -16.39 6.74
C PHE A 123 -7.38 -16.28 7.26
N ARG A 124 -7.46 -15.81 8.49
CA ARG A 124 -8.69 -15.43 9.15
C ARG A 124 -8.72 -13.92 9.33
N LEU A 125 -9.78 -13.30 8.84
CA LEU A 125 -10.02 -11.87 8.98
C LEU A 125 -11.42 -11.68 9.59
N GLY A 126 -11.48 -11.31 10.86
CA GLY A 126 -12.75 -11.15 11.57
C GLY A 126 -13.58 -12.44 11.50
N ASP A 127 -14.77 -12.34 10.89
CA ASP A 127 -15.71 -13.44 10.73
C ASP A 127 -15.48 -14.24 9.43
N SER A 128 -14.44 -13.96 8.67
CA SER A 128 -14.17 -14.67 7.43
C SER A 128 -12.91 -15.52 7.52
N PHE A 129 -12.98 -16.68 6.87
CA PHE A 129 -11.86 -17.57 6.63
C PHE A 129 -11.60 -17.63 5.12
N ARG A 130 -10.37 -17.45 4.70
CA ARG A 130 -10.00 -17.39 3.30
C ARG A 130 -8.83 -18.31 3.01
N ILE A 131 -8.87 -18.94 1.83
CA ILE A 131 -7.79 -19.73 1.27
C ILE A 131 -7.43 -19.17 -0.10
N LEU A 132 -6.13 -19.00 -0.34
CA LEU A 132 -5.56 -18.80 -1.68
C LEU A 132 -4.76 -20.05 -2.03
N ALA A 133 -4.94 -20.55 -3.24
CA ALA A 133 -4.24 -21.73 -3.73
C ALA A 133 -4.08 -21.67 -5.25
N ASP A 134 -3.22 -22.53 -5.80
CA ASP A 134 -3.09 -22.68 -7.25
C ASP A 134 -4.42 -23.12 -7.85
N ASP A 135 -4.86 -22.48 -8.93
CA ASP A 135 -6.06 -22.87 -9.67
C ASP A 135 -5.78 -24.12 -10.49
N SER A 136 -6.01 -25.26 -9.88
CA SER A 136 -5.78 -26.59 -10.45
C SER A 136 -6.97 -27.51 -10.23
N ASP A 137 -7.05 -28.57 -11.03
CA ASP A 137 -8.09 -29.60 -10.87
C ASP A 137 -8.01 -30.29 -9.49
N VAL A 138 -6.82 -30.42 -8.93
CA VAL A 138 -6.61 -30.97 -7.58
C VAL A 138 -7.23 -30.06 -6.54
N THR A 139 -6.92 -28.77 -6.58
CA THR A 139 -7.49 -27.76 -5.70
C THR A 139 -9.00 -27.74 -5.80
N ARG A 140 -9.55 -27.72 -7.02
CA ARG A 140 -10.99 -27.70 -7.26
C ARG A 140 -11.69 -28.95 -6.69
N LYS A 141 -11.10 -30.14 -6.84
CA LYS A 141 -11.62 -31.39 -6.29
C LYS A 141 -11.63 -31.38 -4.76
N ILE A 142 -10.57 -30.90 -4.13
CA ILE A 142 -10.50 -30.79 -2.67
C ILE A 142 -11.66 -29.92 -2.15
N PHE A 143 -11.86 -28.75 -2.76
CA PHE A 143 -12.83 -27.77 -2.26
C PHE A 143 -14.27 -27.98 -2.74
N GLN A 144 -14.53 -28.89 -3.69
CA GLN A 144 -15.91 -29.25 -4.09
C GLN A 144 -16.76 -29.83 -2.95
N ASN A 145 -16.12 -30.43 -1.95
CA ASN A 145 -16.78 -31.09 -0.82
C ASN A 145 -17.08 -30.17 0.36
N PHE A 146 -16.77 -28.89 0.24
CA PHE A 146 -17.01 -27.89 1.29
C PHE A 146 -18.17 -26.97 0.92
N PRO A 147 -18.79 -26.30 1.90
CA PRO A 147 -19.92 -25.41 1.64
C PRO A 147 -19.61 -24.40 0.54
N LYS A 148 -20.51 -24.27 -0.43
CA LYS A 148 -20.32 -23.43 -1.61
C LYS A 148 -20.75 -21.98 -1.45
N GLU A 149 -21.20 -21.59 -0.27
CA GLU A 149 -21.91 -20.32 -0.06
C GLU A 149 -21.05 -19.07 -0.10
N ASN A 150 -19.81 -19.19 -0.56
CA ASN A 150 -18.89 -18.07 -0.45
C ASN A 150 -18.08 -17.82 -1.72
N ALA A 151 -17.66 -16.57 -1.84
CA ALA A 151 -17.05 -16.04 -3.02
C ALA A 151 -15.84 -16.87 -3.50
N TYR A 152 -16.03 -17.50 -4.64
CA TYR A 152 -14.98 -18.12 -5.40
C TYR A 152 -14.49 -17.11 -6.42
N SER A 153 -13.20 -16.84 -6.43
CA SER A 153 -12.54 -15.98 -7.43
C SER A 153 -11.46 -16.78 -8.13
N SER A 154 -11.48 -16.81 -9.45
CA SER A 154 -10.40 -17.34 -10.29
C SER A 154 -9.79 -16.22 -11.14
N GLY A 155 -8.71 -16.53 -11.87
CA GLY A 155 -8.02 -15.52 -12.67
C GLY A 155 -7.30 -14.49 -11.80
N LEU A 156 -6.76 -14.94 -10.67
CA LEU A 156 -5.96 -14.14 -9.76
C LEU A 156 -4.48 -14.48 -9.94
N ALA A 157 -3.65 -13.50 -9.60
CA ALA A 157 -2.22 -13.68 -9.45
C ALA A 157 -1.75 -13.07 -8.11
N LYS A 158 -0.65 -13.58 -7.62
CA LYS A 158 -0.02 -13.20 -6.37
C LYS A 158 1.35 -12.61 -6.63
N ILE A 159 1.62 -11.42 -6.10
CA ILE A 159 2.96 -10.84 -6.05
C ILE A 159 3.40 -10.82 -4.59
N ARG A 160 4.50 -11.50 -4.29
CA ARG A 160 5.13 -11.45 -2.97
C ARG A 160 6.32 -10.50 -3.01
N ILE A 161 6.36 -9.60 -2.04
CA ILE A 161 7.42 -8.62 -1.84
C ILE A 161 8.05 -8.92 -0.49
N GLN A 162 9.27 -9.44 -0.50
CA GLN A 162 10.06 -9.63 0.72
C GLN A 162 10.98 -8.43 0.89
N VAL A 163 10.91 -7.79 2.04
CA VAL A 163 11.75 -6.62 2.38
C VAL A 163 12.49 -6.86 3.68
N PRO A 164 13.69 -6.28 3.84
CA PRO A 164 14.39 -6.27 5.12
C PRO A 164 13.53 -5.62 6.23
N GLU A 165 13.70 -6.07 7.47
CA GLU A 165 12.85 -5.69 8.60
C GLU A 165 12.79 -4.18 8.88
N GLN A 166 13.86 -3.46 8.53
CA GLN A 166 14.05 -2.03 8.81
C GLN A 166 13.14 -1.11 7.97
N ASN A 167 12.64 -1.56 6.80
CA ASN A 167 11.95 -0.69 5.81
C ASN A 167 10.43 -0.89 5.75
N ARG A 168 9.82 -1.64 6.67
CA ARG A 168 8.44 -2.11 6.53
C ARG A 168 7.36 -1.06 6.56
N ALA A 169 7.51 -0.04 7.40
CA ALA A 169 6.47 0.97 7.56
C ALA A 169 6.23 1.76 6.27
N ASP A 170 7.30 2.09 5.57
CA ASP A 170 7.24 2.89 4.35
C ASP A 170 6.87 2.08 3.11
N VAL A 171 7.19 0.76 3.10
CA VAL A 171 6.95 -0.11 1.95
C VAL A 171 5.47 -0.22 1.62
N VAL A 172 4.59 -0.30 2.61
CA VAL A 172 3.14 -0.41 2.39
C VAL A 172 2.61 0.79 1.63
N SER A 173 2.88 2.00 2.12
CA SER A 173 2.43 3.22 1.47
C SER A 173 3.07 3.42 0.10
N TYR A 174 4.36 3.10 -0.03
CA TYR A 174 5.09 3.21 -1.29
C TYR A 174 4.55 2.26 -2.37
N VAL A 175 4.36 0.99 -2.03
CA VAL A 175 3.81 -0.02 -2.94
C VAL A 175 2.39 0.34 -3.37
N THR A 176 1.52 0.71 -2.44
CA THR A 176 0.14 1.08 -2.76
C THR A 176 0.08 2.34 -3.62
N GLU A 177 0.98 3.30 -3.43
CA GLU A 177 1.09 4.47 -4.29
C GLU A 177 1.52 4.12 -5.72
N ILE A 178 2.52 3.25 -5.89
CA ILE A 178 2.94 2.77 -7.22
C ILE A 178 1.76 2.15 -7.96
N LEU A 179 1.02 1.26 -7.30
CA LEU A 179 -0.14 0.60 -7.91
C LEU A 179 -1.22 1.62 -8.29
N HIS A 180 -1.57 2.50 -7.37
CA HIS A 180 -2.59 3.53 -7.57
C HIS A 180 -2.24 4.46 -8.75
N ARG A 181 -1.01 4.97 -8.81
CA ARG A 181 -0.53 5.86 -9.89
C ARG A 181 -0.54 5.20 -11.27
N ASN A 182 -0.43 3.88 -11.32
CA ASN A 182 -0.47 3.11 -12.56
C ASN A 182 -1.85 2.54 -12.87
N GLY A 183 -2.89 2.90 -12.11
CA GLY A 183 -4.27 2.43 -12.34
C GLY A 183 -4.44 0.93 -12.11
N ILE A 184 -3.65 0.34 -11.23
CA ILE A 184 -3.67 -1.09 -10.92
C ILE A 184 -4.53 -1.32 -9.68
N ASP A 185 -5.59 -2.09 -9.84
CA ASP A 185 -6.53 -2.39 -8.76
C ASP A 185 -6.06 -3.60 -7.94
N LEU A 186 -5.99 -3.44 -6.63
CA LEU A 186 -5.78 -4.53 -5.69
C LEU A 186 -7.10 -5.27 -5.45
N VAL A 187 -7.06 -6.59 -5.57
CA VAL A 187 -8.15 -7.45 -5.09
C VAL A 187 -8.02 -7.64 -3.59
N ASP A 188 -6.78 -7.85 -3.11
CA ASP A 188 -6.46 -7.99 -1.70
C ASP A 188 -4.98 -7.70 -1.42
N ALA A 189 -4.65 -7.42 -0.15
CA ALA A 189 -3.27 -7.27 0.28
C ALA A 189 -3.09 -7.84 1.69
N LEU A 190 -2.03 -8.60 1.88
CA LEU A 190 -1.70 -9.26 3.13
C LEU A 190 -0.34 -8.79 3.59
N PHE A 191 -0.30 -8.34 4.83
CA PHE A 191 0.93 -7.88 5.47
C PHE A 191 1.34 -8.88 6.54
N SER A 192 2.50 -9.47 6.38
CA SER A 192 3.07 -10.40 7.34
C SER A 192 4.43 -9.92 7.81
N ARG A 193 4.99 -10.62 8.79
CA ARG A 193 6.35 -10.37 9.24
C ARG A 193 7.39 -10.56 8.11
N ASP A 194 7.10 -11.44 7.18
CA ASP A 194 8.06 -11.85 6.13
C ASP A 194 7.91 -11.04 4.83
N GLY A 195 6.94 -10.11 4.78
CA GLY A 195 6.72 -9.25 3.62
C GLY A 195 5.27 -8.95 3.31
N ILE A 196 5.04 -8.50 2.10
CA ILE A 196 3.73 -8.13 1.56
C ILE A 196 3.35 -9.13 0.48
N VAL A 197 2.10 -9.57 0.51
CA VAL A 197 1.49 -10.35 -0.57
C VAL A 197 0.36 -9.52 -1.16
N LEU A 198 0.46 -9.22 -2.44
CA LEU A 198 -0.55 -8.51 -3.21
C LEU A 198 -1.31 -9.53 -4.05
N ILE A 199 -2.64 -9.45 -4.02
CA ILE A 199 -3.53 -10.24 -4.86
C ILE A 199 -4.13 -9.30 -5.89
N LEU A 200 -3.98 -9.66 -7.15
CA LEU A 200 -4.36 -8.87 -8.30
C LEU A 200 -5.15 -9.75 -9.28
N LYS A 201 -5.84 -9.12 -10.22
CA LYS A 201 -6.30 -9.84 -11.41
C LYS A 201 -5.09 -10.30 -12.23
N GLU A 202 -5.20 -11.45 -12.82
CA GLU A 202 -4.10 -12.10 -13.56
C GLU A 202 -3.60 -11.25 -14.74
N ASP A 203 -4.48 -10.51 -15.39
CA ASP A 203 -4.15 -9.60 -16.50
C ASP A 203 -3.37 -8.34 -16.04
N GLN A 204 -3.54 -7.90 -14.80
CA GLN A 204 -2.85 -6.74 -14.24
C GLN A 204 -1.52 -7.08 -13.55
N ALA A 205 -1.36 -8.32 -13.12
CA ALA A 205 -0.22 -8.73 -12.31
C ALA A 205 1.15 -8.55 -13.01
N PRO A 206 1.33 -8.86 -14.32
CA PRO A 206 2.60 -8.62 -14.99
C PRO A 206 2.98 -7.14 -15.02
N ILE A 207 2.01 -6.25 -15.24
CA ILE A 207 2.23 -4.80 -15.26
C ILE A 207 2.65 -4.33 -13.86
N ALA A 208 1.94 -4.79 -12.82
CA ALA A 208 2.27 -4.47 -11.42
C ALA A 208 3.69 -4.94 -11.07
N TYR A 209 4.02 -6.17 -11.45
CA TYR A 209 5.34 -6.74 -11.19
C TYR A 209 6.46 -5.93 -11.84
N GLU A 210 6.29 -5.56 -13.12
CA GLU A 210 7.27 -4.75 -13.85
C GLU A 210 7.45 -3.38 -13.18
N LYS A 211 6.36 -2.68 -12.84
CA LYS A 211 6.43 -1.38 -12.15
C LYS A 211 7.15 -1.48 -10.82
N LEU A 212 6.81 -2.45 -9.99
CA LEU A 212 7.48 -2.68 -8.71
C LEU A 212 8.95 -3.06 -8.90
N ARG A 213 9.28 -3.84 -9.93
CA ARG A 213 10.64 -4.28 -10.22
C ARG A 213 11.55 -3.13 -10.63
N THR A 214 11.02 -2.12 -11.32
CA THR A 214 11.79 -0.93 -11.71
C THR A 214 12.17 -0.05 -10.51
N GLU A 215 11.43 -0.13 -9.41
CA GLU A 215 11.69 0.63 -8.18
C GLU A 215 12.74 -0.04 -7.27
N ILE A 216 13.12 -1.29 -7.55
CA ILE A 216 14.18 -1.98 -6.83
C ILE A 216 15.53 -1.57 -7.42
N PRO A 217 16.41 -0.95 -6.63
CA PRO A 217 17.75 -0.60 -7.10
C PRO A 217 18.49 -1.85 -7.61
N ARG A 218 19.05 -1.76 -8.80
CA ARG A 218 19.96 -2.81 -9.27
C ARG A 218 21.21 -2.79 -8.40
N ALA A 219 21.62 -3.94 -7.88
CA ALA A 219 22.93 -4.05 -7.26
C ALA A 219 23.95 -3.51 -8.27
N LYS A 220 24.77 -2.55 -7.85
CA LYS A 220 25.93 -2.14 -8.69
C LYS A 220 26.75 -3.40 -8.88
N GLU A 221 26.88 -3.88 -10.12
CA GLU A 221 27.90 -4.85 -10.47
C GLU A 221 29.23 -4.20 -10.06
N ASN A 222 29.77 -4.64 -8.95
CA ASN A 222 31.15 -4.32 -8.60
C ASN A 222 32.00 -4.92 -9.70
N GLY A 223 32.45 -4.04 -10.61
CA GLY A 223 33.36 -4.43 -11.68
C GLY A 223 34.57 -5.17 -11.09
N VAL A 224 34.81 -6.32 -11.65
CA VAL A 224 36.04 -7.09 -11.51
C VAL A 224 37.18 -6.33 -12.18
#